data_17b70b013572881de4514f75c204ade4
#
_entry.id   17b70b013572881de4514f75c204ade4
#
_cell.length_a   1.000
_cell.length_b   1.000
_cell.length_c   1.000
_cell.angle_alpha   90.00
_cell.angle_beta   90.00
_cell.angle_gamma   90.00
#
_symmetry.space_group_name_H-M   'P 1'
#
loop_
_entity.id
_entity.type
_entity.pdbx_description
1 polymer ?
#
loop_
_entity_poly.entity_id
_entity_poly.type
_entity_poly.pdbx_seq_one_letter_code
_entity_poly.pdbx_strand_id
1 'polypeptide(L)'
;MNKRLLSAAVLSVSTALSTAAYADYSLTILHTNDFHSRIEPINKYDSTCKAEDNAEGKCFGGTARLDTVIKDRRAASNNSILVDGGDQFQGTLFYTYYKGKAAAEFMNQLGYDGMTVGNHEFDDGPEVLRGFMDAVDFPVLMSNADVSKEPKLADVLKPSIVIERGGEKIGLIGLTPQDTDELASPGPNVTFSDPVAAVTREAEKLKADGVNKIIVLSHSGYKVDKMVAAEAPGIDVIVGGHSNTYLSNTSDRAQGPYPTMIDGPDGTPTAVVQAYAYGKFLGELNVTFDDNGVISEAAGEPIIVDGQIAENTEIVARIKELAEPLDEIRQEIVAQAAAPIGADREVCRSQVCEMGVLVADAMLDRVKDQGVHIAIQNGGGLRASIDQGEVT
;
A
#
# COMPACT_ATOMS: atom_id res chain seq x y z
N MET A 1 -47.62 -50.63 66.06
CA MET A 1 -47.05 -49.28 65.97
C MET A 1 -45.99 -49.28 64.88
N ASN A 2 -46.36 -48.88 63.66
CA ASN A 2 -45.42 -48.87 62.49
C ASN A 2 -44.94 -47.45 62.29
N LYS A 3 -43.61 -47.21 62.43
CA LYS A 3 -42.98 -45.97 62.11
C LYS A 3 -42.50 -46.07 60.61
N ARG A 4 -43.09 -45.29 59.70
CA ARG A 4 -42.60 -45.11 58.32
C ARG A 4 -41.55 -44.02 58.34
N LEU A 5 -40.32 -44.36 57.92
CA LEU A 5 -39.27 -43.42 57.64
C LEU A 5 -39.46 -42.89 56.19
N LEU A 6 -39.69 -41.59 56.05
CA LEU A 6 -39.60 -40.89 54.74
C LEU A 6 -38.13 -40.52 54.46
N SER A 7 -37.55 -41.10 53.42
CA SER A 7 -36.28 -40.69 52.92
C SER A 7 -36.50 -39.58 51.86
N ALA A 8 -36.05 -38.37 52.15
CA ALA A 8 -36.03 -37.27 51.19
C ALA A 8 -34.74 -37.38 50.33
N ALA A 9 -34.93 -37.62 49.06
CA ALA A 9 -33.80 -37.55 48.06
C ALA A 9 -33.61 -36.09 47.65
N VAL A 10 -32.44 -35.52 47.97
CA VAL A 10 -32.01 -34.21 47.51
C VAL A 10 -31.38 -34.40 46.14
N LEU A 11 -32.05 -33.92 45.09
CA LEU A 11 -31.52 -33.90 43.70
C LEU A 11 -30.64 -32.67 43.53
N SER A 12 -29.32 -32.84 43.59
CA SER A 12 -28.36 -31.77 43.29
C SER A 12 -28.27 -31.57 41.77
N VAL A 13 -28.85 -30.49 41.24
CA VAL A 13 -28.68 -30.05 39.88
C VAL A 13 -27.36 -29.30 39.79
N SER A 14 -26.32 -29.98 39.28
CA SER A 14 -25.05 -29.32 38.92
C SER A 14 -25.22 -28.60 37.57
N THR A 15 -25.41 -27.30 37.59
CA THR A 15 -25.30 -26.45 36.39
C THR A 15 -23.84 -26.39 35.99
N ALA A 16 -23.44 -27.18 35.01
CA ALA A 16 -22.16 -26.99 34.29
C ALA A 16 -22.26 -25.67 33.51
N LEU A 17 -21.66 -24.63 34.03
CA LEU A 17 -21.31 -23.45 33.22
C LEU A 17 -20.23 -23.91 32.25
N SER A 18 -20.62 -24.23 30.99
CA SER A 18 -19.70 -24.31 29.89
C SER A 18 -19.17 -22.89 29.65
N THR A 19 -17.97 -22.59 30.11
CA THR A 19 -17.20 -21.47 29.59
C THR A 19 -16.96 -21.81 28.11
N ALA A 20 -17.65 -21.10 27.23
CA ALA A 20 -17.26 -21.09 25.83
C ALA A 20 -15.80 -20.60 25.81
N ALA A 21 -14.87 -21.49 25.54
CA ALA A 21 -13.52 -21.06 25.15
C ALA A 21 -13.71 -20.36 23.81
N TYR A 22 -13.65 -19.05 23.79
CA TYR A 22 -13.52 -18.30 22.56
C TYR A 22 -12.17 -18.70 21.98
N ALA A 23 -12.15 -19.11 20.72
CA ALA A 23 -10.92 -19.41 20.02
C ALA A 23 -10.28 -18.09 19.59
N ASP A 24 -8.98 -17.95 19.80
CA ASP A 24 -8.19 -16.83 19.28
C ASP A 24 -8.52 -16.61 17.80
N TYR A 25 -8.73 -15.36 17.41
CA TYR A 25 -9.02 -15.01 16.01
C TYR A 25 -7.73 -14.78 15.24
N SER A 26 -7.51 -15.55 14.18
CA SER A 26 -6.34 -15.40 13.31
C SER A 26 -6.73 -14.76 11.98
N LEU A 27 -5.93 -13.77 11.54
CA LEU A 27 -6.09 -13.04 10.30
C LEU A 27 -4.76 -13.01 9.54
N THR A 28 -4.80 -13.33 8.24
CA THR A 28 -3.70 -13.09 7.31
C THR A 28 -3.93 -11.76 6.59
N ILE A 29 -3.00 -10.83 6.74
CA ILE A 29 -3.01 -9.54 6.05
C ILE A 29 -2.01 -9.62 4.90
N LEU A 30 -2.51 -9.68 3.68
CA LEU A 30 -1.74 -9.52 2.47
C LEU A 30 -1.72 -8.04 2.11
N HIS A 31 -0.55 -7.52 1.70
CA HIS A 31 -0.50 -6.10 1.36
C HIS A 31 0.53 -5.75 0.30
N THR A 32 0.24 -4.67 -0.41
CA THR A 32 1.15 -3.95 -1.31
C THR A 32 1.22 -2.49 -0.91
N ASN A 33 2.22 -1.79 -1.43
CA ASN A 33 2.37 -0.36 -1.30
C ASN A 33 3.24 0.17 -2.44
N ASP A 34 3.08 1.45 -2.78
CA ASP A 34 3.95 2.15 -3.75
C ASP A 34 4.09 1.36 -5.06
N PHE A 35 2.96 0.92 -5.62
CA PHE A 35 2.96 0.08 -6.83
C PHE A 35 3.39 0.86 -8.08
N HIS A 36 3.05 2.16 -8.12
CA HIS A 36 3.48 3.11 -9.15
C HIS A 36 3.25 2.60 -10.58
N SER A 37 2.05 2.06 -10.82
CA SER A 37 1.62 1.54 -12.12
C SER A 37 2.59 0.55 -12.78
N ARG A 38 3.37 -0.21 -11.97
CA ARG A 38 4.26 -1.27 -12.44
C ARG A 38 3.47 -2.52 -12.82
N ILE A 39 2.50 -2.33 -13.72
CA ILE A 39 1.59 -3.37 -14.21
C ILE A 39 2.35 -4.50 -14.91
N GLU A 40 3.35 -4.14 -15.72
CA GLU A 40 4.32 -5.06 -16.33
C GLU A 40 5.43 -5.43 -15.33
N PRO A 41 6.11 -6.58 -15.51
CA PRO A 41 7.26 -6.95 -14.70
C PRO A 41 8.40 -5.93 -14.75
N ILE A 42 9.15 -5.86 -13.65
CA ILE A 42 10.34 -5.00 -13.51
C ILE A 42 11.62 -5.84 -13.45
N ASN A 43 12.74 -5.24 -13.80
CA ASN A 43 14.06 -5.85 -13.66
C ASN A 43 14.62 -5.64 -12.23
N LYS A 44 15.81 -6.14 -11.94
CA LYS A 44 16.48 -6.01 -10.65
C LYS A 44 16.77 -4.57 -10.21
N TYR A 45 16.70 -3.61 -11.12
CA TYR A 45 16.91 -2.18 -10.88
C TYR A 45 15.59 -1.40 -10.77
N ASP A 46 14.46 -2.11 -10.64
CA ASP A 46 13.11 -1.56 -10.53
C ASP A 46 12.65 -0.75 -11.75
N SER A 47 13.27 -1.01 -12.91
CA SER A 47 12.92 -0.46 -14.20
C SER A 47 12.19 -1.50 -15.06
N THR A 48 11.72 -1.13 -16.25
CA THR A 48 11.05 -2.05 -17.18
C THR A 48 11.89 -3.31 -17.44
N CYS A 49 11.29 -4.47 -17.38
CA CYS A 49 11.95 -5.72 -17.70
C CYS A 49 11.79 -6.07 -19.18
N LYS A 50 12.89 -6.50 -19.83
CA LYS A 50 12.87 -6.94 -21.23
C LYS A 50 12.16 -8.29 -21.33
N ALA A 51 11.50 -8.52 -22.47
CA ALA A 51 10.76 -9.77 -22.70
C ALA A 51 11.66 -11.02 -22.60
N GLU A 52 12.91 -10.93 -23.09
CA GLU A 52 13.89 -12.02 -23.02
C GLU A 52 14.26 -12.33 -21.55
N ASP A 53 14.54 -11.30 -20.75
CA ASP A 53 14.86 -11.46 -19.33
C ASP A 53 13.65 -12.02 -18.55
N ASN A 54 12.42 -11.62 -18.93
CA ASN A 54 11.21 -12.17 -18.35
C ASN A 54 11.04 -13.66 -18.66
N ALA A 55 11.30 -14.06 -19.90
CA ALA A 55 11.25 -15.47 -20.31
C ALA A 55 12.32 -16.35 -19.62
N GLU A 56 13.45 -15.73 -19.23
CA GLU A 56 14.52 -16.40 -18.46
C GLU A 56 14.27 -16.36 -16.93
N GLY A 57 13.15 -15.81 -16.47
CA GLY A 57 12.81 -15.74 -15.05
C GLY A 57 13.61 -14.71 -14.23
N LYS A 58 14.21 -13.70 -14.88
CA LYS A 58 15.04 -12.67 -14.25
C LYS A 58 14.26 -11.44 -13.78
N CYS A 59 12.94 -11.41 -14.05
CA CYS A 59 12.08 -10.29 -13.73
C CYS A 59 11.32 -10.51 -12.43
N PHE A 60 10.83 -9.41 -11.88
CA PHE A 60 10.11 -9.37 -10.61
C PHE A 60 8.78 -8.63 -10.79
N GLY A 61 7.86 -8.84 -9.83
CA GLY A 61 6.60 -8.12 -9.81
C GLY A 61 5.74 -8.36 -11.04
N GLY A 62 4.95 -7.34 -11.36
CA GLY A 62 3.93 -7.39 -12.40
C GLY A 62 2.61 -7.99 -11.90
N THR A 63 1.51 -7.43 -12.35
CA THR A 63 0.15 -7.79 -11.89
C THR A 63 -0.17 -9.27 -12.09
N ALA A 64 0.31 -9.86 -13.19
CA ALA A 64 0.02 -11.26 -13.53
C ALA A 64 0.62 -12.27 -12.54
N ARG A 65 1.82 -12.00 -11.98
CA ARG A 65 2.43 -12.81 -10.91
C ARG A 65 1.81 -12.52 -9.56
N LEU A 66 1.51 -11.24 -9.27
CA LEU A 66 0.82 -10.86 -8.05
C LEU A 66 -0.52 -11.58 -7.92
N ASP A 67 -1.31 -11.69 -9.00
CA ASP A 67 -2.57 -12.44 -8.98
C ASP A 67 -2.37 -13.89 -8.53
N THR A 68 -1.37 -14.55 -9.08
CA THR A 68 -1.07 -15.94 -8.74
C THR A 68 -0.71 -16.10 -7.26
N VAL A 69 0.25 -15.31 -6.77
CA VAL A 69 0.68 -15.44 -5.38
C VAL A 69 -0.40 -15.03 -4.39
N ILE A 70 -1.21 -14.01 -4.70
CA ILE A 70 -2.35 -13.60 -3.85
C ILE A 70 -3.37 -14.74 -3.74
N LYS A 71 -3.74 -15.38 -4.87
CA LYS A 71 -4.66 -16.52 -4.87
C LYS A 71 -4.15 -17.68 -4.05
N ASP A 72 -2.87 -18.01 -4.20
CA ASP A 72 -2.23 -19.10 -3.46
C ASP A 72 -2.23 -18.83 -1.95
N ARG A 73 -1.90 -17.59 -1.53
CA ARG A 73 -1.87 -17.22 -0.11
C ARG A 73 -3.27 -17.15 0.50
N ARG A 74 -4.25 -16.63 -0.25
CA ARG A 74 -5.66 -16.66 0.18
C ARG A 74 -6.19 -18.07 0.35
N ALA A 75 -5.87 -18.98 -0.58
CA ALA A 75 -6.29 -20.38 -0.49
C ALA A 75 -5.65 -21.12 0.70
N ALA A 76 -4.49 -20.68 1.17
CA ALA A 76 -3.80 -21.23 2.34
C ALA A 76 -4.31 -20.65 3.68
N SER A 77 -5.13 -19.60 3.65
CA SER A 77 -5.59 -18.86 4.83
C SER A 77 -7.07 -19.11 5.11
N ASN A 78 -7.45 -19.24 6.38
CA ASN A 78 -8.86 -19.33 6.76
C ASN A 78 -9.57 -17.96 6.68
N ASN A 79 -8.90 -16.91 7.13
CA ASN A 79 -9.36 -15.54 7.08
C ASN A 79 -8.24 -14.68 6.51
N SER A 80 -8.49 -13.99 5.40
CA SER A 80 -7.50 -13.09 4.81
C SER A 80 -8.14 -11.81 4.29
N ILE A 81 -7.36 -10.73 4.30
CA ILE A 81 -7.63 -9.48 3.61
C ILE A 81 -6.46 -9.13 2.72
N LEU A 82 -6.71 -8.39 1.64
CA LEU A 82 -5.70 -7.78 0.78
C LEU A 82 -5.90 -6.27 0.81
N VAL A 83 -4.88 -5.54 1.25
CA VAL A 83 -4.94 -4.09 1.42
C VAL A 83 -3.75 -3.40 0.77
N ASP A 84 -3.89 -2.09 0.53
CA ASP A 84 -2.83 -1.31 -0.12
C ASP A 84 -2.47 -0.05 0.66
N GLY A 85 -1.17 0.20 0.78
CA GLY A 85 -0.58 1.34 1.46
C GLY A 85 -0.50 2.63 0.64
N GLY A 86 -1.18 2.73 -0.52
CA GLY A 86 -1.22 3.93 -1.37
C GLY A 86 -0.13 3.98 -2.44
N ASP A 87 -0.15 5.04 -3.24
CA ASP A 87 0.74 5.30 -4.37
C ASP A 87 0.64 4.24 -5.48
N GLN A 88 -0.58 4.02 -5.95
CA GLN A 88 -0.86 3.27 -7.17
C GLN A 88 -0.54 4.07 -8.43
N PHE A 89 -0.63 5.41 -8.32
CA PHE A 89 -0.43 6.36 -9.41
C PHE A 89 1.05 6.60 -9.71
N GLN A 90 1.32 7.21 -10.88
CA GLN A 90 2.64 7.53 -11.41
C GLN A 90 3.47 6.29 -11.82
N GLY A 91 4.67 6.52 -12.33
CA GLY A 91 5.73 5.54 -12.52
C GLY A 91 5.87 4.97 -13.92
N THR A 92 4.78 4.81 -14.69
CA THR A 92 4.83 4.26 -16.05
C THR A 92 3.87 4.95 -17.02
N LEU A 93 3.98 4.64 -18.32
CA LEU A 93 3.06 5.12 -19.34
C LEU A 93 1.61 4.64 -19.09
N PHE A 94 1.41 3.54 -18.39
CA PHE A 94 0.04 3.11 -17.99
C PHE A 94 -0.66 4.19 -17.17
N TYR A 95 0.03 4.82 -16.22
CA TYR A 95 -0.56 5.95 -15.51
C TYR A 95 -0.71 7.18 -16.42
N THR A 96 0.35 7.55 -17.13
CA THR A 96 0.34 8.74 -17.99
C THR A 96 -0.85 8.73 -18.96
N TYR A 97 -1.14 7.58 -19.56
CA TYR A 97 -2.19 7.41 -20.55
C TYR A 97 -3.57 7.14 -19.92
N TYR A 98 -3.66 6.24 -18.94
CA TYR A 98 -4.93 5.76 -18.36
C TYR A 98 -5.38 6.49 -17.09
N LYS A 99 -4.53 7.32 -16.48
CA LYS A 99 -4.87 8.15 -15.31
C LYS A 99 -5.54 7.34 -14.17
N GLY A 100 -4.92 6.24 -13.75
CA GLY A 100 -5.43 5.39 -12.69
C GLY A 100 -6.46 4.33 -13.13
N LYS A 101 -7.06 4.41 -14.32
CA LYS A 101 -8.08 3.43 -14.75
C LYS A 101 -7.54 2.02 -14.90
N ALA A 102 -6.31 1.86 -15.41
CA ALA A 102 -5.69 0.55 -15.52
C ALA A 102 -5.36 -0.02 -14.12
N ALA A 103 -4.91 0.81 -13.18
CA ALA A 103 -4.71 0.40 -11.79
C ALA A 103 -6.02 -0.08 -11.15
N ALA A 104 -7.12 0.70 -11.30
CA ALA A 104 -8.43 0.34 -10.78
C ALA A 104 -8.93 -1.01 -11.33
N GLU A 105 -8.80 -1.23 -12.65
CA GLU A 105 -9.19 -2.50 -13.29
C GLU A 105 -8.47 -3.70 -12.66
N PHE A 106 -7.14 -3.62 -12.52
CA PHE A 106 -6.37 -4.72 -11.97
C PHE A 106 -6.54 -4.88 -10.46
N MET A 107 -6.68 -3.80 -9.70
CA MET A 107 -6.95 -3.88 -8.27
C MET A 107 -8.30 -4.57 -7.98
N ASN A 108 -9.35 -4.26 -8.76
CA ASN A 108 -10.62 -4.99 -8.67
C ASN A 108 -10.45 -6.47 -8.98
N GLN A 109 -9.69 -6.82 -10.03
CA GLN A 109 -9.43 -8.20 -10.42
C GLN A 109 -8.63 -8.98 -9.38
N LEU A 110 -7.66 -8.34 -8.72
CA LEU A 110 -6.89 -8.89 -7.59
C LEU A 110 -7.74 -9.00 -6.31
N GLY A 111 -8.84 -8.25 -6.24
CA GLY A 111 -9.81 -8.27 -5.14
C GLY A 111 -9.31 -7.62 -3.87
N TYR A 112 -8.83 -6.38 -3.94
CA TYR A 112 -8.48 -5.61 -2.76
C TYR A 112 -9.68 -5.37 -1.84
N ASP A 113 -9.44 -5.33 -0.55
CA ASP A 113 -10.44 -5.09 0.51
C ASP A 113 -10.42 -3.63 1.00
N GLY A 114 -9.38 -2.87 0.68
CA GLY A 114 -9.24 -1.46 1.02
C GLY A 114 -7.86 -0.89 0.64
N MET A 115 -7.81 0.42 0.50
CA MET A 115 -6.61 1.19 0.17
C MET A 115 -6.62 2.53 0.91
N THR A 116 -5.44 3.03 1.29
CA THR A 116 -5.30 4.44 1.67
C THR A 116 -4.88 5.29 0.48
N VAL A 117 -5.20 6.59 0.52
CA VAL A 117 -4.70 7.56 -0.45
C VAL A 117 -3.22 7.85 -0.16
N GLY A 118 -2.34 7.68 -1.15
CA GLY A 118 -0.98 8.19 -1.12
C GLY A 118 -0.89 9.64 -1.64
N ASN A 119 0.32 10.22 -1.66
CA ASN A 119 0.48 11.56 -2.21
C ASN A 119 0.31 11.59 -3.73
N HIS A 120 0.77 10.57 -4.44
CA HIS A 120 0.68 10.53 -5.89
C HIS A 120 -0.75 10.35 -6.44
N GLU A 121 -1.70 9.92 -5.61
CA GLU A 121 -3.11 9.94 -6.00
C GLU A 121 -3.65 11.36 -6.25
N PHE A 122 -2.94 12.40 -5.76
CA PHE A 122 -3.26 13.80 -6.00
C PHE A 122 -2.44 14.48 -7.11
N ASP A 123 -1.54 13.81 -7.80
CA ASP A 123 -0.66 14.45 -8.80
C ASP A 123 -1.41 15.15 -9.93
N ASP A 124 -2.48 14.54 -10.42
CA ASP A 124 -3.39 15.13 -11.43
C ASP A 124 -4.67 15.71 -10.79
N GLY A 125 -4.65 15.95 -9.49
CA GLY A 125 -5.72 16.63 -8.74
C GLY A 125 -6.90 15.75 -8.32
N PRO A 126 -7.84 16.33 -7.55
CA PRO A 126 -8.99 15.60 -6.98
C PRO A 126 -9.94 14.96 -8.01
N GLU A 127 -10.01 15.49 -9.24
CA GLU A 127 -10.85 14.96 -10.31
C GLU A 127 -10.38 13.56 -10.73
N VAL A 128 -9.05 13.37 -10.89
CA VAL A 128 -8.49 12.10 -11.31
C VAL A 128 -8.58 11.07 -10.18
N LEU A 129 -8.32 11.48 -8.93
CA LEU A 129 -8.55 10.65 -7.76
C LEU A 129 -10.04 10.21 -7.68
N ARG A 130 -10.99 11.13 -7.88
CA ARG A 130 -12.41 10.78 -7.91
C ARG A 130 -12.71 9.73 -8.99
N GLY A 131 -12.17 9.89 -10.18
CA GLY A 131 -12.36 8.93 -11.28
C GLY A 131 -11.82 7.54 -10.94
N PHE A 132 -10.73 7.45 -10.21
CA PHE A 132 -10.21 6.19 -9.68
C PHE A 132 -11.13 5.60 -8.61
N MET A 133 -11.58 6.41 -7.64
CA MET A 133 -12.50 5.98 -6.58
C MET A 133 -13.84 5.48 -7.12
N ASP A 134 -14.35 6.08 -8.19
CA ASP A 134 -15.58 5.64 -8.84
C ASP A 134 -15.41 4.33 -9.64
N ALA A 135 -14.16 3.96 -9.97
CA ALA A 135 -13.84 2.78 -10.76
C ALA A 135 -13.46 1.55 -9.92
N VAL A 136 -13.08 1.73 -8.65
CA VAL A 136 -12.72 0.60 -7.77
C VAL A 136 -13.93 0.06 -7.01
N ASP A 137 -13.92 -1.26 -6.74
CA ASP A 137 -14.99 -1.98 -6.04
C ASP A 137 -14.77 -2.06 -4.53
N PHE A 138 -13.74 -1.39 -4.02
CA PHE A 138 -13.34 -1.39 -2.61
C PHE A 138 -13.18 0.05 -2.08
N PRO A 139 -13.20 0.27 -0.76
CA PRO A 139 -13.06 1.59 -0.17
C PRO A 139 -11.64 2.16 -0.30
N VAL A 140 -11.56 3.45 -0.65
CA VAL A 140 -10.35 4.27 -0.58
C VAL A 140 -10.50 5.23 0.58
N LEU A 141 -9.51 5.27 1.49
CA LEU A 141 -9.62 5.88 2.81
C LEU A 141 -8.60 6.99 3.03
N MET A 142 -8.98 8.02 3.80
CA MET A 142 -8.08 9.08 4.24
C MET A 142 -8.65 9.78 5.49
N SER A 143 -8.02 9.66 6.66
CA SER A 143 -8.54 10.16 7.92
C SER A 143 -8.00 11.53 8.34
N ASN A 144 -6.81 11.89 7.88
CA ASN A 144 -6.10 13.09 8.28
C ASN A 144 -6.24 14.25 7.30
N ALA A 145 -7.27 14.24 6.45
CA ALA A 145 -7.57 15.39 5.60
C ALA A 145 -9.00 15.88 5.77
N ASP A 146 -9.17 17.20 5.71
CA ASP A 146 -10.47 17.84 5.54
C ASP A 146 -10.71 18.11 4.06
N VAL A 147 -11.65 17.33 3.47
CA VAL A 147 -12.10 17.44 2.09
C VAL A 147 -13.50 18.07 1.97
N SER A 148 -14.04 18.62 3.06
CA SER A 148 -15.41 19.13 3.12
C SER A 148 -15.70 20.25 2.11
N LYS A 149 -14.65 20.95 1.67
CA LYS A 149 -14.73 22.02 0.66
C LYS A 149 -14.38 21.55 -0.75
N GLU A 150 -13.95 20.28 -0.91
CA GLU A 150 -13.60 19.72 -2.21
C GLU A 150 -14.78 18.91 -2.78
N PRO A 151 -15.53 19.47 -3.73
CA PRO A 151 -16.80 18.87 -4.19
C PRO A 151 -16.61 17.51 -4.88
N LYS A 152 -15.39 17.16 -5.30
CA LYS A 152 -15.08 15.86 -5.91
C LYS A 152 -14.90 14.75 -4.89
N LEU A 153 -14.54 15.08 -3.65
CA LEU A 153 -14.16 14.10 -2.64
C LEU A 153 -15.06 14.06 -1.41
N ALA A 154 -15.72 15.18 -1.09
CA ALA A 154 -16.46 15.37 0.16
C ALA A 154 -17.56 14.33 0.43
N ASP A 155 -18.18 13.76 -0.62
CA ASP A 155 -19.27 12.80 -0.52
C ASP A 155 -18.84 11.34 -0.57
N VAL A 156 -17.59 11.05 -0.98
CA VAL A 156 -17.10 9.68 -1.25
C VAL A 156 -15.93 9.24 -0.39
N LEU A 157 -15.00 10.14 -0.09
CA LEU A 157 -13.80 9.82 0.67
C LEU A 157 -14.13 9.68 2.15
N LYS A 158 -13.82 8.53 2.72
CA LYS A 158 -14.13 8.20 4.12
C LYS A 158 -12.83 8.10 4.95
N PRO A 159 -12.86 8.49 6.23
CA PRO A 159 -11.71 8.36 7.11
C PRO A 159 -11.44 6.91 7.51
N SER A 160 -12.50 6.14 7.70
CA SER A 160 -12.45 4.75 8.19
C SER A 160 -13.69 3.98 7.78
N ILE A 161 -13.59 2.65 7.77
CA ILE A 161 -14.70 1.71 7.55
C ILE A 161 -14.57 0.50 8.47
N VAL A 162 -15.62 -0.30 8.52
CA VAL A 162 -15.63 -1.64 9.13
C VAL A 162 -15.88 -2.67 8.04
N ILE A 163 -15.04 -3.69 7.99
CA ILE A 163 -15.25 -4.89 7.18
C ILE A 163 -15.48 -6.10 8.10
N GLU A 164 -16.09 -7.15 7.57
CA GLU A 164 -16.27 -8.41 8.32
C GLU A 164 -15.45 -9.52 7.66
N ARG A 165 -14.74 -10.30 8.49
CA ARG A 165 -13.97 -11.45 8.00
C ARG A 165 -14.02 -12.56 9.06
N GLY A 166 -14.45 -13.76 8.66
CA GLY A 166 -14.56 -14.90 9.59
C GLY A 166 -15.49 -14.67 10.77
N GLY A 167 -16.49 -13.78 10.64
CA GLY A 167 -17.42 -13.42 11.71
C GLY A 167 -16.95 -12.29 12.64
N GLU A 168 -15.72 -11.79 12.44
CA GLU A 168 -15.14 -10.70 13.23
C GLU A 168 -15.18 -9.37 12.48
N LYS A 169 -15.35 -8.27 13.23
CA LYS A 169 -15.30 -6.90 12.72
C LYS A 169 -13.89 -6.38 12.74
N ILE A 170 -13.43 -5.82 11.61
CA ILE A 170 -12.11 -5.23 11.45
C ILE A 170 -12.30 -3.78 11.01
N GLY A 171 -11.76 -2.84 11.76
CA GLY A 171 -11.72 -1.43 11.41
C GLY A 171 -10.52 -1.15 10.50
N LEU A 172 -10.74 -0.48 9.37
CA LEU A 172 -9.69 0.04 8.50
C LEU A 172 -9.70 1.57 8.59
N ILE A 173 -8.54 2.17 8.85
CA ILE A 173 -8.35 3.63 8.90
C ILE A 173 -7.34 4.00 7.80
N GLY A 174 -7.62 5.01 6.97
CA GLY A 174 -6.66 5.53 6.00
C GLY A 174 -5.82 6.66 6.57
N LEU A 175 -4.53 6.73 6.20
CA LEU A 175 -3.61 7.79 6.62
C LEU A 175 -2.69 8.19 5.47
N THR A 176 -2.74 9.47 5.09
CA THR A 176 -1.96 10.08 3.99
C THR A 176 -0.83 10.95 4.57
N PRO A 177 0.29 11.22 3.85
CA PRO A 177 1.33 12.12 4.33
C PRO A 177 0.76 13.50 4.68
N GLN A 178 1.18 14.06 5.81
CA GLN A 178 0.68 15.35 6.26
C GLN A 178 1.09 16.51 5.34
N ASP A 179 2.20 16.37 4.65
CA ASP A 179 2.79 17.32 3.70
C ASP A 179 2.41 17.06 2.23
N THR A 180 1.30 16.35 1.98
CA THR A 180 0.81 16.06 0.62
C THR A 180 0.53 17.31 -0.20
N ASP A 181 0.20 18.43 0.40
CA ASP A 181 0.04 19.73 -0.28
C ASP A 181 1.35 20.33 -0.78
N GLU A 182 2.51 19.90 -0.23
CA GLU A 182 3.84 20.24 -0.72
C GLU A 182 4.36 19.21 -1.75
N LEU A 183 3.88 17.96 -1.68
CA LEU A 183 4.35 16.84 -2.50
C LEU A 183 3.57 16.65 -3.80
N ALA A 184 2.31 17.08 -3.85
CA ALA A 184 1.38 16.83 -4.95
C ALA A 184 0.44 18.01 -5.19
N SER A 185 -0.69 17.77 -5.89
CA SER A 185 -1.63 18.81 -6.31
C SER A 185 -3.06 18.59 -5.76
N PRO A 186 -3.27 18.49 -4.44
CA PRO A 186 -4.61 18.27 -3.86
C PRO A 186 -5.55 19.48 -4.04
N GLY A 187 -5.00 20.65 -4.37
CA GLY A 187 -5.74 21.89 -4.54
C GLY A 187 -6.07 22.59 -3.22
N PRO A 188 -6.59 23.82 -3.28
CA PRO A 188 -6.76 24.68 -2.10
C PRO A 188 -7.92 24.27 -1.18
N ASN A 189 -8.74 23.31 -1.59
CA ASN A 189 -9.91 22.85 -0.84
C ASN A 189 -9.64 21.62 0.05
N VAL A 190 -8.42 21.07 -0.02
CA VAL A 190 -7.98 19.93 0.79
C VAL A 190 -6.93 20.42 1.77
N THR A 191 -7.09 20.11 3.05
CA THR A 191 -6.11 20.45 4.08
C THR A 191 -5.78 19.23 4.93
N PHE A 192 -4.51 19.08 5.31
CA PHE A 192 -4.03 17.91 6.04
C PHE A 192 -3.80 18.23 7.52
N SER A 193 -4.01 17.26 8.38
CA SER A 193 -3.90 17.39 9.83
C SER A 193 -2.91 16.37 10.41
N ASP A 194 -2.62 16.52 11.70
CA ASP A 194 -1.71 15.65 12.44
C ASP A 194 -2.13 14.18 12.36
N PRO A 195 -1.21 13.26 11.99
CA PRO A 195 -1.49 11.85 11.79
C PRO A 195 -1.91 11.12 13.07
N VAL A 196 -1.27 11.41 14.21
CA VAL A 196 -1.58 10.77 15.50
C VAL A 196 -2.98 11.15 15.96
N ALA A 197 -3.32 12.44 15.89
CA ALA A 197 -4.65 12.93 16.28
C ALA A 197 -5.76 12.36 15.38
N ALA A 198 -5.51 12.22 14.08
CA ALA A 198 -6.47 11.66 13.13
C ALA A 198 -6.73 10.18 13.38
N VAL A 199 -5.67 9.38 13.55
CA VAL A 199 -5.78 7.94 13.84
C VAL A 199 -6.44 7.71 15.19
N THR A 200 -6.05 8.44 16.24
CA THR A 200 -6.68 8.36 17.58
C THR A 200 -8.18 8.60 17.50
N ARG A 201 -8.61 9.65 16.83
CA ARG A 201 -10.04 10.00 16.68
C ARG A 201 -10.84 8.87 16.02
N GLU A 202 -10.32 8.29 14.94
CA GLU A 202 -11.01 7.21 14.23
C GLU A 202 -10.97 5.89 15.01
N ALA A 203 -9.87 5.58 15.70
CA ALA A 203 -9.77 4.40 16.56
C ALA A 203 -10.76 4.47 17.73
N GLU A 204 -10.88 5.63 18.38
CA GLU A 204 -11.88 5.84 19.45
C GLU A 204 -13.32 5.64 18.95
N LYS A 205 -13.64 6.16 17.75
CA LYS A 205 -14.95 5.98 17.12
C LYS A 205 -15.24 4.52 16.80
N LEU A 206 -14.30 3.80 16.19
CA LEU A 206 -14.44 2.38 15.87
C LEU A 206 -14.62 1.53 17.15
N LYS A 207 -13.86 1.83 18.19
CA LYS A 207 -14.01 1.17 19.52
C LYS A 207 -15.39 1.42 20.14
N ALA A 208 -15.91 2.64 20.03
CA ALA A 208 -17.25 2.97 20.51
C ALA A 208 -18.35 2.21 19.75
N ASP A 209 -18.11 1.86 18.48
CA ASP A 209 -18.98 1.02 17.64
C ASP A 209 -18.76 -0.49 17.87
N GLY A 210 -17.94 -0.87 18.86
CA GLY A 210 -17.68 -2.25 19.26
C GLY A 210 -16.68 -2.98 18.35
N VAL A 211 -15.82 -2.26 17.64
CA VAL A 211 -14.71 -2.81 16.85
C VAL A 211 -13.45 -2.82 17.71
N ASN A 212 -12.82 -3.98 17.86
CA ASN A 212 -11.62 -4.16 18.69
C ASN A 212 -10.41 -4.69 17.92
N LYS A 213 -10.48 -4.71 16.59
CA LYS A 213 -9.36 -5.06 15.70
C LYS A 213 -9.24 -3.93 14.69
N ILE A 214 -8.18 -3.12 14.81
CA ILE A 214 -8.04 -1.86 14.06
C ILE A 214 -6.73 -1.83 13.29
N ILE A 215 -6.84 -1.74 11.98
CA ILE A 215 -5.72 -1.70 11.03
C ILE A 215 -5.66 -0.32 10.40
N VAL A 216 -4.51 0.32 10.48
CA VAL A 216 -4.22 1.58 9.78
C VAL A 216 -3.55 1.25 8.45
N LEU A 217 -4.14 1.68 7.35
CA LEU A 217 -3.53 1.71 6.03
C LEU A 217 -2.84 3.07 5.89
N SER A 218 -1.52 3.08 5.88
CA SER A 218 -0.74 4.32 5.99
C SER A 218 0.12 4.56 4.77
N HIS A 219 0.14 5.81 4.32
CA HIS A 219 1.13 6.29 3.36
C HIS A 219 2.08 7.33 3.94
N SER A 220 2.21 7.39 5.26
CA SER A 220 3.00 8.45 5.93
C SER A 220 4.49 8.13 6.08
N GLY A 221 4.91 6.93 5.70
CA GLY A 221 6.30 6.48 5.78
C GLY A 221 6.66 5.84 7.12
N TYR A 222 7.56 4.87 7.08
CA TYR A 222 7.93 4.00 8.20
C TYR A 222 8.31 4.74 9.49
N LYS A 223 8.94 5.93 9.38
CA LYS A 223 9.30 6.73 10.55
C LYS A 223 8.05 7.27 11.25
N VAL A 224 7.09 7.80 10.46
CA VAL A 224 5.82 8.33 10.98
C VAL A 224 4.93 7.18 11.46
N ASP A 225 4.90 6.05 10.76
CA ASP A 225 4.15 4.87 11.17
C ASP A 225 4.57 4.38 12.56
N LYS A 226 5.89 4.36 12.85
CA LYS A 226 6.38 4.02 14.19
C LYS A 226 5.99 5.04 15.27
N MET A 227 5.91 6.32 14.92
CA MET A 227 5.44 7.36 15.83
C MET A 227 3.94 7.20 16.10
N VAL A 228 3.14 6.97 15.06
CA VAL A 228 1.70 6.69 15.20
C VAL A 228 1.45 5.45 16.06
N ALA A 229 2.20 4.37 15.84
CA ALA A 229 2.13 3.16 16.66
C ALA A 229 2.43 3.42 18.15
N ALA A 230 3.42 4.29 18.44
CA ALA A 230 3.82 4.61 19.80
C ALA A 230 2.90 5.61 20.52
N GLU A 231 2.15 6.43 19.79
CA GLU A 231 1.42 7.57 20.35
C GLU A 231 -0.10 7.48 20.19
N ALA A 232 -0.62 6.75 19.20
CA ALA A 232 -2.06 6.57 18.99
C ALA A 232 -2.57 5.32 19.73
N PRO A 233 -3.50 5.45 20.70
CA PRO A 233 -4.00 4.30 21.44
C PRO A 233 -4.97 3.47 20.61
N GLY A 234 -4.93 2.16 20.84
CA GLY A 234 -5.97 1.24 20.38
C GLY A 234 -5.97 0.90 18.92
N ILE A 235 -4.81 0.88 18.30
CA ILE A 235 -4.56 0.33 16.97
C ILE A 235 -3.68 -0.91 17.10
N ASP A 236 -3.86 -1.86 16.19
CA ASP A 236 -3.19 -3.15 16.27
C ASP A 236 -2.15 -3.35 15.16
N VAL A 237 -2.46 -2.93 13.95
CA VAL A 237 -1.58 -3.08 12.78
C VAL A 237 -1.49 -1.78 12.01
N ILE A 238 -0.29 -1.45 11.52
CA ILE A 238 -0.06 -0.41 10.50
C ILE A 238 0.55 -1.07 9.26
N VAL A 239 -0.15 -0.99 8.14
CA VAL A 239 0.35 -1.33 6.82
C VAL A 239 0.83 -0.05 6.16
N GLY A 240 2.15 0.11 6.06
CA GLY A 240 2.79 1.35 5.63
C GLY A 240 3.14 1.42 4.13
N GLY A 241 3.46 2.63 3.67
CA GLY A 241 3.92 2.97 2.32
C GLY A 241 4.88 4.17 2.32
N HIS A 242 4.98 4.89 1.19
CA HIS A 242 5.71 6.14 0.96
C HIS A 242 7.24 6.06 1.01
N SER A 243 7.79 5.52 2.07
CA SER A 243 9.24 5.44 2.27
C SER A 243 9.92 4.28 1.53
N ASN A 244 9.15 3.42 0.87
CA ASN A 244 9.62 2.23 0.14
C ASN A 244 10.52 1.36 1.03
N THR A 245 10.14 1.18 2.29
CA THR A 245 10.96 0.50 3.29
C THR A 245 10.86 -1.01 3.10
N TYR A 246 11.99 -1.66 2.93
CA TYR A 246 12.06 -3.11 2.91
C TYR A 246 12.28 -3.64 4.33
N LEU A 247 11.24 -4.20 4.92
CA LEU A 247 11.31 -4.90 6.21
C LEU A 247 11.43 -6.40 5.96
N SER A 248 12.28 -7.08 6.71
CA SER A 248 12.48 -8.53 6.57
C SER A 248 13.24 -9.08 7.76
N ASN A 249 13.01 -10.35 8.09
CA ASN A 249 13.76 -11.08 9.13
C ASN A 249 14.86 -11.98 8.55
N THR A 250 14.89 -12.12 7.22
CA THR A 250 15.78 -13.06 6.53
C THR A 250 16.83 -12.40 5.65
N SER A 251 16.65 -11.10 5.32
CA SER A 251 17.51 -10.35 4.43
C SER A 251 18.46 -9.41 5.17
N ASP A 252 19.75 -9.41 4.81
CA ASP A 252 20.75 -8.45 5.28
C ASP A 252 20.57 -7.03 4.71
N ARG A 253 19.67 -6.85 3.73
CA ARG A 253 19.29 -5.56 3.15
C ARG A 253 18.07 -4.93 3.81
N ALA A 254 17.48 -5.62 4.79
CA ALA A 254 16.32 -5.11 5.51
C ALA A 254 16.65 -3.83 6.29
N GLN A 255 15.71 -2.90 6.30
CA GLN A 255 15.78 -1.64 7.05
C GLN A 255 15.17 -1.77 8.46
N GLY A 256 14.62 -2.93 8.77
CA GLY A 256 14.03 -3.30 10.05
C GLY A 256 13.39 -4.70 10.00
N PRO A 257 12.94 -5.21 11.17
CA PRO A 257 12.25 -6.50 11.23
C PRO A 257 10.84 -6.44 10.63
N TYR A 258 10.31 -7.57 10.19
CA TYR A 258 8.94 -7.72 9.70
C TYR A 258 8.17 -8.75 10.56
N PRO A 259 7.10 -8.36 11.32
CA PRO A 259 6.71 -6.99 11.61
C PRO A 259 7.69 -6.28 12.56
N THR A 260 7.68 -4.94 12.53
CA THR A 260 8.28 -4.14 13.60
C THR A 260 7.25 -3.96 14.70
N MET A 261 7.48 -4.55 15.87
CA MET A 261 6.58 -4.44 17.02
C MET A 261 6.86 -3.18 17.82
N ILE A 262 5.84 -2.39 18.11
CA ILE A 262 5.91 -1.16 18.92
C ILE A 262 4.86 -1.25 20.02
N ASP A 263 5.25 -0.95 21.25
CA ASP A 263 4.30 -0.83 22.35
C ASP A 263 3.56 0.51 22.24
N GLY A 264 2.23 0.44 22.15
CA GLY A 264 1.36 1.61 22.13
C GLY A 264 1.26 2.29 23.51
N PRO A 265 0.63 3.48 23.58
CA PRO A 265 0.54 4.25 24.84
C PRO A 265 -0.34 3.58 25.89
N ASP A 266 -1.19 2.65 25.52
CA ASP A 266 -2.02 1.80 26.39
C ASP A 266 -1.35 0.48 26.80
N GLY A 267 -0.10 0.26 26.33
CA GLY A 267 0.69 -0.93 26.61
C GLY A 267 0.32 -2.14 25.74
N THR A 268 -0.53 -1.96 24.72
CA THR A 268 -0.83 -3.01 23.75
C THR A 268 0.17 -2.97 22.59
N PRO A 269 0.58 -4.13 22.02
CA PRO A 269 1.53 -4.15 20.92
C PRO A 269 0.85 -3.77 19.59
N THR A 270 1.53 -2.96 18.78
CA THR A 270 1.16 -2.63 17.41
C THR A 270 2.20 -3.20 16.44
N ALA A 271 1.75 -3.91 15.41
CA ALA A 271 2.60 -4.47 14.36
C ALA A 271 2.69 -3.49 13.17
N VAL A 272 3.89 -3.00 12.85
CA VAL A 272 4.15 -2.13 11.69
C VAL A 272 4.81 -2.94 10.59
N VAL A 273 4.21 -2.93 9.37
CA VAL A 273 4.72 -3.65 8.19
C VAL A 273 4.80 -2.75 6.97
N GLN A 274 5.75 -3.04 6.09
CA GLN A 274 5.88 -2.43 4.77
C GLN A 274 6.62 -3.40 3.83
N ALA A 275 6.26 -3.45 2.54
CA ALA A 275 6.73 -4.44 1.57
C ALA A 275 7.51 -3.83 0.41
N TYR A 276 8.44 -2.91 0.71
CA TYR A 276 9.25 -2.22 -0.31
C TYR A 276 8.36 -1.38 -1.26
N ALA A 277 8.33 -1.70 -2.58
CA ALA A 277 7.59 -0.97 -3.59
C ALA A 277 7.45 -1.78 -4.90
N TYR A 278 6.70 -1.23 -5.88
CA TYR A 278 6.63 -1.67 -7.27
C TYR A 278 6.05 -3.08 -7.46
N GLY A 279 5.35 -3.61 -6.47
CA GLY A 279 4.86 -4.98 -6.51
C GLY A 279 5.96 -6.04 -6.54
N LYS A 280 7.21 -5.66 -6.22
CA LYS A 280 8.35 -6.58 -6.16
C LYS A 280 8.21 -7.62 -5.06
N PHE A 281 7.49 -7.25 -4.00
CA PHE A 281 7.13 -8.12 -2.90
C PHE A 281 5.62 -8.02 -2.62
N LEU A 282 5.05 -9.13 -2.18
CA LEU A 282 3.75 -9.18 -1.50
C LEU A 282 4.02 -9.31 0.00
N GLY A 283 3.58 -8.35 0.80
CA GLY A 283 3.64 -8.47 2.25
C GLY A 283 2.65 -9.53 2.74
N GLU A 284 3.08 -10.38 3.67
CA GLU A 284 2.21 -11.32 4.37
C GLU A 284 2.46 -11.25 5.86
N LEU A 285 1.47 -10.76 6.59
CA LEU A 285 1.45 -10.72 8.05
C LEU A 285 0.34 -11.63 8.57
N ASN A 286 0.69 -12.57 9.43
CA ASN A 286 -0.24 -13.40 10.16
C ASN A 286 -0.35 -12.87 11.59
N VAL A 287 -1.56 -12.49 12.00
CA VAL A 287 -1.84 -11.92 13.33
C VAL A 287 -2.86 -12.80 14.03
N THR A 288 -2.63 -13.08 15.30
CA THR A 288 -3.60 -13.73 16.19
C THR A 288 -4.01 -12.74 17.26
N PHE A 289 -5.31 -12.57 17.42
CA PHE A 289 -5.94 -11.69 18.43
C PHE A 289 -6.57 -12.54 19.53
N ASP A 290 -6.43 -12.08 20.76
CA ASP A 290 -7.17 -12.62 21.89
C ASP A 290 -8.64 -12.16 21.92
N ASP A 291 -9.40 -12.61 22.89
CA ASP A 291 -10.83 -12.25 23.08
C ASP A 291 -11.08 -10.74 23.26
N ASN A 292 -10.07 -9.97 23.65
CA ASN A 292 -10.15 -8.52 23.81
C ASN A 292 -9.76 -7.75 22.54
N GLY A 293 -9.30 -8.47 21.52
CA GLY A 293 -8.77 -7.89 20.28
C GLY A 293 -7.30 -7.44 20.37
N VAL A 294 -6.57 -7.89 21.41
CA VAL A 294 -5.15 -7.59 21.56
C VAL A 294 -4.32 -8.63 20.81
N ILE A 295 -3.29 -8.20 20.11
CA ILE A 295 -2.35 -9.10 19.41
C ILE A 295 -1.65 -10.00 20.44
N SER A 296 -1.85 -11.31 20.32
CA SER A 296 -1.15 -12.36 21.07
C SER A 296 0.06 -12.90 20.29
N GLU A 297 -0.01 -12.89 18.93
CA GLU A 297 1.06 -13.29 18.04
C GLU A 297 0.99 -12.49 16.74
N ALA A 298 2.16 -12.07 16.24
CA ALA A 298 2.30 -11.44 14.92
C ALA A 298 3.60 -11.95 14.28
N ALA A 299 3.47 -12.57 13.11
CA ALA A 299 4.61 -13.13 12.37
C ALA A 299 4.38 -13.03 10.85
N GLY A 300 5.45 -12.93 10.10
CA GLY A 300 5.36 -12.88 8.65
C GLY A 300 6.68 -12.52 7.98
N GLU A 301 6.61 -12.37 6.65
CA GLU A 301 7.72 -11.97 5.80
C GLU A 301 7.19 -11.49 4.45
N PRO A 302 7.79 -10.49 3.79
CA PRO A 302 7.45 -10.15 2.41
C PRO A 302 7.86 -11.26 1.45
N ILE A 303 6.94 -11.73 0.64
CA ILE A 303 7.16 -12.77 -0.37
C ILE A 303 7.70 -12.09 -1.63
N ILE A 304 8.88 -12.49 -2.08
CA ILE A 304 9.42 -11.99 -3.35
C ILE A 304 8.57 -12.49 -4.52
N VAL A 305 8.15 -11.56 -5.37
CA VAL A 305 7.36 -11.88 -6.58
C VAL A 305 8.33 -11.98 -7.75
N ASP A 306 8.97 -13.12 -7.89
CA ASP A 306 10.02 -13.36 -8.91
C ASP A 306 9.55 -14.26 -10.06
N GLY A 307 10.47 -14.58 -10.97
CA GLY A 307 10.20 -15.39 -12.16
C GLY A 307 9.86 -16.86 -11.90
N GLN A 308 9.88 -17.33 -10.65
CA GLN A 308 9.42 -18.70 -10.30
C GLN A 308 7.90 -18.77 -10.15
N ILE A 309 7.25 -17.60 -9.94
CA ILE A 309 5.79 -17.50 -9.86
C ILE A 309 5.23 -17.45 -11.27
N ALA A 310 4.29 -18.34 -11.58
CA ALA A 310 3.62 -18.37 -12.88
C ALA A 310 2.78 -17.10 -13.10
N GLU A 311 2.84 -16.55 -14.31
CA GLU A 311 1.99 -15.42 -14.71
C GLU A 311 0.57 -15.91 -15.03
N ASN A 312 -0.46 -15.25 -14.53
CA ASN A 312 -1.83 -15.46 -14.97
C ASN A 312 -1.98 -15.04 -16.44
N THR A 313 -2.28 -15.98 -17.32
CA THR A 313 -2.31 -15.77 -18.77
C THR A 313 -3.42 -14.82 -19.23
N GLU A 314 -4.54 -14.75 -18.52
CA GLU A 314 -5.64 -13.82 -18.82
C GLU A 314 -5.22 -12.38 -18.52
N ILE A 315 -4.54 -12.17 -17.37
CA ILE A 315 -3.99 -10.87 -17.01
C ILE A 315 -2.89 -10.45 -17.99
N VAL A 316 -1.98 -11.37 -18.39
CA VAL A 316 -0.96 -11.07 -19.41
C VAL A 316 -1.61 -10.65 -20.73
N ALA A 317 -2.67 -11.33 -21.18
CA ALA A 317 -3.38 -10.94 -22.39
C ALA A 317 -3.99 -9.53 -22.26
N ARG A 318 -4.61 -9.23 -21.12
CA ARG A 318 -5.20 -7.92 -20.86
C ARG A 318 -4.18 -6.80 -20.79
N ILE A 319 -3.03 -7.06 -20.15
CA ILE A 319 -1.89 -6.10 -20.12
C ILE A 319 -1.43 -5.76 -21.54
N LYS A 320 -1.31 -6.77 -22.42
CA LYS A 320 -0.92 -6.55 -23.83
C LYS A 320 -1.92 -5.67 -24.57
N GLU A 321 -3.23 -5.88 -24.40
CA GLU A 321 -4.26 -5.01 -24.99
C GLU A 321 -4.12 -3.56 -24.52
N LEU A 322 -3.87 -3.35 -23.22
CA LEU A 322 -3.67 -2.02 -22.66
C LEU A 322 -2.31 -1.40 -23.08
N ALA A 323 -1.32 -2.21 -23.43
CA ALA A 323 -0.02 -1.75 -23.88
C ALA A 323 -0.01 -1.31 -25.37
N GLU A 324 -0.91 -1.83 -26.22
CA GLU A 324 -0.95 -1.51 -27.66
C GLU A 324 -0.89 0.00 -27.96
N PRO A 325 -1.75 0.87 -27.38
CA PRO A 325 -1.66 2.31 -27.63
C PRO A 325 -0.39 2.95 -27.03
N LEU A 326 0.23 2.31 -26.02
CA LEU A 326 1.47 2.80 -25.42
C LEU A 326 2.68 2.48 -26.28
N ASP A 327 2.65 1.42 -27.09
CA ASP A 327 3.74 1.02 -27.96
C ASP A 327 3.98 2.04 -29.08
N GLU A 328 2.93 2.70 -29.58
CA GLU A 328 3.06 3.81 -30.51
C GLU A 328 3.84 4.98 -29.88
N ILE A 329 3.52 5.32 -28.62
CA ILE A 329 4.20 6.38 -27.85
C ILE A 329 5.65 5.98 -27.57
N ARG A 330 5.90 4.71 -27.20
CA ARG A 330 7.25 4.18 -26.92
C ARG A 330 8.15 4.18 -28.15
N GLN A 331 7.60 4.15 -29.36
CA GLN A 331 8.34 4.11 -30.62
C GLN A 331 8.49 5.49 -31.26
N GLU A 332 7.83 6.52 -30.76
CA GLU A 332 7.96 7.88 -31.26
C GLU A 332 9.37 8.42 -30.96
N ILE A 333 10.11 8.71 -32.02
CA ILE A 333 11.44 9.31 -31.88
C ILE A 333 11.27 10.79 -31.52
N VAL A 334 11.58 11.15 -30.28
CA VAL A 334 11.48 12.53 -29.79
C VAL A 334 12.79 13.31 -29.85
N ALA A 335 13.93 12.61 -29.94
CA ALA A 335 15.26 13.24 -30.00
C ALA A 335 16.33 12.30 -30.57
N GLN A 336 17.54 12.85 -30.76
CA GLN A 336 18.76 12.10 -31.06
C GLN A 336 19.83 12.45 -30.02
N ALA A 337 20.32 11.46 -29.29
CA ALA A 337 21.43 11.64 -28.36
C ALA A 337 22.77 11.41 -29.08
N ALA A 338 23.60 12.46 -29.16
CA ALA A 338 24.92 12.40 -29.82
C ALA A 338 25.93 11.53 -29.04
N ALA A 339 25.72 11.36 -27.72
CA ALA A 339 26.48 10.53 -26.79
C ALA A 339 25.57 10.02 -25.71
N PRO A 340 25.96 8.97 -24.96
CA PRO A 340 25.18 8.54 -23.78
C PRO A 340 25.08 9.68 -22.75
N ILE A 341 23.92 9.79 -22.07
CA ILE A 341 23.69 10.76 -21.01
C ILE A 341 23.49 9.96 -19.69
N GLY A 342 24.49 10.02 -18.83
CA GLY A 342 24.58 9.18 -17.65
C GLY A 342 23.65 9.64 -16.52
N ALA A 343 22.93 8.69 -15.95
CA ALA A 343 22.15 8.85 -14.71
C ALA A 343 22.55 7.82 -13.65
N ASP A 344 23.82 7.46 -13.60
CA ASP A 344 24.32 6.55 -12.57
C ASP A 344 23.93 7.05 -11.17
N ARG A 345 23.34 6.16 -10.38
CA ARG A 345 22.73 6.51 -9.11
C ARG A 345 23.74 6.97 -8.06
N GLU A 346 24.93 6.40 -8.06
CA GLU A 346 25.98 6.77 -7.11
C GLU A 346 26.57 8.14 -7.49
N VAL A 347 26.74 8.36 -8.79
CA VAL A 347 27.23 9.63 -9.33
C VAL A 347 26.22 10.75 -9.10
N CYS A 348 24.96 10.59 -9.54
CA CYS A 348 23.96 11.66 -9.47
C CYS A 348 23.54 12.03 -8.05
N ARG A 349 23.72 11.14 -7.06
CA ARG A 349 23.42 11.42 -5.64
C ARG A 349 24.56 12.07 -4.88
N SER A 350 25.76 12.00 -5.41
CA SER A 350 26.95 12.54 -4.74
C SER A 350 27.53 13.78 -5.42
N GLN A 351 27.22 14.00 -6.70
CA GLN A 351 27.73 15.12 -7.50
C GLN A 351 26.80 15.46 -8.66
N VAL A 352 27.11 16.56 -9.36
CA VAL A 352 26.41 16.93 -10.60
C VAL A 352 26.66 15.84 -11.66
N CYS A 353 25.60 15.36 -12.31
CA CYS A 353 25.64 14.39 -13.39
C CYS A 353 24.95 14.92 -14.66
N GLU A 354 25.27 14.33 -15.81
CA GLU A 354 24.77 14.78 -17.13
C GLU A 354 23.24 14.78 -17.21
N MET A 355 22.60 13.72 -16.76
CA MET A 355 21.13 13.63 -16.71
C MET A 355 20.54 14.71 -15.79
N GLY A 356 21.19 15.00 -14.67
CA GLY A 356 20.74 16.06 -13.75
C GLY A 356 20.76 17.43 -14.40
N VAL A 357 21.79 17.72 -15.17
CA VAL A 357 21.89 18.97 -15.95
C VAL A 357 20.79 19.02 -17.01
N LEU A 358 20.65 17.96 -17.82
CA LEU A 358 19.62 17.90 -18.87
C LEU A 358 18.21 18.15 -18.31
N VAL A 359 17.86 17.50 -17.18
CA VAL A 359 16.54 17.67 -16.58
C VAL A 359 16.36 19.07 -16.02
N ALA A 360 17.37 19.63 -15.32
CA ALA A 360 17.30 21.00 -14.80
C ALA A 360 17.16 22.04 -15.93
N ASP A 361 17.90 21.86 -17.04
CA ASP A 361 17.80 22.73 -18.22
C ASP A 361 16.40 22.63 -18.88
N ALA A 362 15.83 21.43 -18.98
CA ALA A 362 14.48 21.22 -19.51
C ALA A 362 13.41 21.89 -18.62
N MET A 363 13.56 21.81 -17.30
CA MET A 363 12.70 22.51 -16.34
C MET A 363 12.79 24.02 -16.52
N LEU A 364 14.00 24.59 -16.65
CA LEU A 364 14.19 26.02 -16.91
C LEU A 364 13.57 26.44 -18.23
N ASP A 365 13.77 25.68 -19.32
CA ASP A 365 13.19 25.98 -20.63
C ASP A 365 11.64 26.01 -20.55
N ARG A 366 11.05 25.10 -19.80
CA ARG A 366 9.57 25.01 -19.63
C ARG A 366 8.97 26.24 -18.95
N VAL A 367 9.70 26.88 -18.04
CA VAL A 367 9.21 28.00 -17.21
C VAL A 367 9.95 29.32 -17.45
N LYS A 368 10.78 29.41 -18.50
CA LYS A 368 11.62 30.60 -18.80
C LYS A 368 10.82 31.89 -18.89
N ASP A 369 9.61 31.83 -19.43
CA ASP A 369 8.73 33.00 -19.60
C ASP A 369 8.04 33.45 -18.30
N GLN A 370 8.23 32.69 -17.20
CA GLN A 370 7.67 32.99 -15.89
C GLN A 370 8.67 33.69 -14.95
N GLY A 371 9.85 34.08 -15.46
CA GLY A 371 10.86 34.78 -14.67
C GLY A 371 11.67 33.87 -13.73
N VAL A 372 11.64 32.55 -13.96
CA VAL A 372 12.46 31.57 -13.24
C VAL A 372 13.85 31.53 -13.84
N HIS A 373 14.89 31.59 -13.01
CA HIS A 373 16.28 31.65 -13.42
C HIS A 373 17.14 30.47 -12.92
N ILE A 374 16.63 29.66 -12.01
CA ILE A 374 17.34 28.52 -11.44
C ILE A 374 16.39 27.34 -11.35
N ALA A 375 16.83 26.15 -11.76
CA ALA A 375 16.18 24.89 -11.49
C ALA A 375 17.15 23.95 -10.77
N ILE A 376 16.65 23.17 -9.83
CA ILE A 376 17.41 22.18 -9.07
C ILE A 376 16.65 20.85 -9.16
N GLN A 377 17.34 19.81 -9.63
CA GLN A 377 16.84 18.44 -9.66
C GLN A 377 17.59 17.59 -8.64
N ASN A 378 16.86 16.92 -7.75
CA ASN A 378 17.49 15.99 -6.82
C ASN A 378 17.95 14.71 -7.55
N GLY A 379 19.11 14.15 -7.15
CA GLY A 379 19.64 12.92 -7.74
C GLY A 379 18.74 11.69 -7.54
N GLY A 380 17.87 11.72 -6.54
CA GLY A 380 16.91 10.65 -6.28
C GLY A 380 15.79 10.52 -7.32
N GLY A 381 15.46 11.61 -8.02
CA GLY A 381 14.49 11.63 -9.12
C GLY A 381 15.03 11.13 -10.46
N LEU A 382 16.34 10.93 -10.59
CA LEU A 382 16.97 10.45 -11.82
C LEU A 382 17.06 8.93 -11.80
N ARG A 383 16.33 8.25 -12.70
CA ARG A 383 16.12 6.80 -12.60
C ARG A 383 16.64 6.00 -13.79
N ALA A 384 16.96 6.65 -14.94
CA ALA A 384 17.46 6.00 -16.14
C ALA A 384 18.41 6.90 -16.91
N SER A 385 19.45 6.31 -17.51
CA SER A 385 20.32 6.95 -18.49
C SER A 385 19.66 6.94 -19.86
N ILE A 386 20.12 7.84 -20.75
CA ILE A 386 19.77 7.84 -22.16
C ILE A 386 20.98 7.31 -22.93
N ASP A 387 20.77 6.29 -23.77
CA ASP A 387 21.81 5.76 -24.65
C ASP A 387 22.04 6.66 -25.84
N GLN A 388 23.21 6.52 -26.47
CA GLN A 388 23.50 7.20 -27.74
C GLN A 388 22.59 6.67 -28.85
N GLY A 389 22.01 7.56 -29.65
CA GLY A 389 21.15 7.21 -30.78
C GLY A 389 19.77 7.84 -30.69
N GLU A 390 18.78 7.15 -31.23
CA GLU A 390 17.37 7.56 -31.16
C GLU A 390 16.86 7.51 -29.74
N VAL A 391 16.14 8.57 -29.34
CA VAL A 391 15.50 8.68 -28.03
C VAL A 391 14.00 8.64 -28.28
N THR A 392 13.35 7.68 -27.64
CA THR A 392 11.90 7.46 -27.75
C THR A 392 11.20 7.71 -26.42
#